data_b19d0db92a7062b53fe3e16303bd6854
#
_entry.id   b19d0db92a7062b53fe3e16303bd6854
#
_cell.length_a   1.000
_cell.length_b   1.000
_cell.length_c   1.000
_cell.angle_alpha   90.00
_cell.angle_beta   90.00
_cell.angle_gamma   90.00
#
_symmetry.space_group_name_H-M   'P 1'
#
loop_
_entity.id
_entity.type
_entity.pdbx_description
1 polymer ?
#
loop_
_entity_poly.entity_id
_entity_poly.type
_entity_poly.pdbx_seq_one_letter_code
_entity_poly.pdbx_strand_id
1 'polypeptide(L)'
;VAAFLYRVGAWSFRAKWFVIVTWLVVLAAVGGAAAAFQAGFNDLFTINNTPAKTATEIYLENFPDQRNPLKSTGVNVVFKAPEGHTLAEPENKAAVDSVVQAIQDNLEGLTNTQRFGNPVDLNPKLQQGVVDLMTQRGVPEENARADAANLSLLTPDETIGYTTFDIDVPMPADVSDAQRQAITDAMNLGREKGLTVEAGGAGFGDPIVIEETSEIIGVAIAAIILIFTFGSLVAAGLPLLIAVIGVGIGSLSITLATAWVSLNNVTPVLAVMLGLAVGIDYSLFIMFRYRRELLHLDKEQAAGMAVGTAGSAVVFAGLTVIIALVALAVANIPFLTYMGLAAAFTVFIAVLIALTMVPALLGALGDKTFAVRLRRKRRTSPARTLGRKWVELVHRAPGAVIAVSVVTLGALTLPALQLHLSLPSDTQASYSSTQRKQAEIMAEGFGPGINSPFLVVADAHSVDENAEILEPLIRAQNPGPGERKQAAANAAYQYIIQKYSVTPDVKHVQIVGLSEDGLAAQLLLTPESSPEDDVTKQLIDALLIKQDEVNNATGIRSGITGLIPVQQDVTNRLAGVMPLYLGIVVGLAVLLLMIVFRSIWVPVVAGVGFCSLWARRSA
;
A
#
# COMPACT_ATOMS: atom_id res chain seq x y z
N VAL A 1 36.89 -16.24 3.32
CA VAL A 1 35.58 -16.12 3.99
C VAL A 1 35.40 -17.27 4.98
N ALA A 2 35.40 -18.54 4.54
CA ALA A 2 35.12 -19.72 5.40
C ALA A 2 36.02 -19.81 6.65
N ALA A 3 37.34 -19.60 6.52
CA ALA A 3 38.28 -19.63 7.64
C ALA A 3 38.04 -18.49 8.67
N PHE A 4 37.62 -17.31 8.19
CA PHE A 4 37.25 -16.21 9.08
C PHE A 4 35.96 -16.55 9.83
N LEU A 5 34.94 -17.03 9.14
CA LEU A 5 33.67 -17.44 9.72
C LEU A 5 33.81 -18.59 10.71
N TYR A 6 34.72 -19.54 10.44
CA TYR A 6 35.08 -20.58 11.39
C TYR A 6 35.56 -19.98 12.73
N ARG A 7 36.49 -18.99 12.66
CA ARG A 7 36.98 -18.30 13.86
C ARG A 7 35.87 -17.57 14.60
N VAL A 8 34.98 -16.90 13.87
CA VAL A 8 33.81 -16.20 14.45
C VAL A 8 32.91 -17.19 15.18
N GLY A 9 32.59 -18.34 14.56
CA GLY A 9 31.72 -19.35 15.16
C GLY A 9 32.34 -19.99 16.42
N ALA A 10 33.63 -20.36 16.38
CA ALA A 10 34.35 -20.91 17.53
C ALA A 10 34.50 -19.88 18.65
N TRP A 11 34.79 -18.62 18.30
CA TRP A 11 34.87 -17.53 19.29
C TRP A 11 33.52 -17.28 19.94
N SER A 12 32.44 -17.17 19.18
CA SER A 12 31.07 -16.95 19.68
C SER A 12 30.62 -18.09 20.60
N PHE A 13 30.99 -19.33 20.30
CA PHE A 13 30.71 -20.49 21.14
C PHE A 13 31.42 -20.40 22.50
N ARG A 14 32.70 -19.99 22.51
CA ARG A 14 33.50 -19.80 23.75
C ARG A 14 33.03 -18.60 24.55
N ALA A 15 32.85 -17.45 23.88
CA ALA A 15 32.44 -16.19 24.50
C ALA A 15 30.89 -16.06 24.58
N LYS A 16 30.18 -17.17 24.76
CA LYS A 16 28.71 -17.28 24.67
C LYS A 16 27.95 -16.22 25.44
N TRP A 17 28.30 -16.00 26.69
CA TRP A 17 27.60 -15.02 27.55
C TRP A 17 27.84 -13.59 27.06
N PHE A 18 29.06 -13.28 26.63
CA PHE A 18 29.38 -11.97 26.07
C PHE A 18 28.53 -11.69 24.82
N VAL A 19 28.45 -12.64 23.88
CA VAL A 19 27.67 -12.49 22.64
C VAL A 19 26.16 -12.35 22.93
N ILE A 20 25.60 -13.20 23.81
CA ILE A 20 24.20 -13.14 24.20
C ILE A 20 23.87 -11.81 24.85
N VAL A 21 24.64 -11.38 25.84
CA VAL A 21 24.42 -10.12 26.54
C VAL A 21 24.58 -8.93 25.61
N THR A 22 25.55 -8.94 24.70
CA THR A 22 25.74 -7.87 23.71
C THR A 22 24.47 -7.70 22.85
N TRP A 23 23.91 -8.78 22.31
CA TRP A 23 22.69 -8.69 21.50
C TRP A 23 21.46 -8.25 22.30
N LEU A 24 21.33 -8.67 23.55
CA LEU A 24 20.25 -8.20 24.43
C LEU A 24 20.41 -6.72 24.80
N VAL A 25 21.64 -6.26 25.03
CA VAL A 25 21.94 -4.84 25.25
C VAL A 25 21.64 -4.01 24.01
N VAL A 26 22.00 -4.50 22.81
CA VAL A 26 21.67 -3.84 21.54
C VAL A 26 20.15 -3.73 21.39
N LEU A 27 19.40 -4.82 21.64
CA LEU A 27 17.94 -4.81 21.58
C LEU A 27 17.34 -3.78 22.57
N ALA A 28 17.83 -3.77 23.81
CA ALA A 28 17.34 -2.84 24.83
C ALA A 28 17.71 -1.37 24.51
N ALA A 29 18.93 -1.13 24.02
CA ALA A 29 19.39 0.21 23.63
C ALA A 29 18.60 0.77 22.45
N VAL A 30 18.41 -0.03 21.40
CA VAL A 30 17.61 0.37 20.23
C VAL A 30 16.14 0.56 20.63
N GLY A 31 15.58 -0.32 21.45
CA GLY A 31 14.20 -0.19 21.94
C GLY A 31 14.00 1.06 22.81
N GLY A 32 14.94 1.34 23.72
CA GLY A 32 14.90 2.57 24.52
C GLY A 32 15.05 3.85 23.69
N ALA A 33 15.94 3.83 22.68
CA ALA A 33 16.09 4.94 21.76
C ALA A 33 14.85 5.14 20.87
N ALA A 34 14.26 4.05 20.37
CA ALA A 34 13.03 4.12 19.59
C ALA A 34 11.88 4.72 20.41
N ALA A 35 11.70 4.26 21.65
CA ALA A 35 10.67 4.79 22.55
C ALA A 35 10.87 6.29 22.88
N ALA A 36 12.11 6.75 22.93
CA ALA A 36 12.43 8.14 23.29
C ALA A 36 12.37 9.12 22.11
N PHE A 37 12.66 8.67 20.89
CA PHE A 37 12.91 9.57 19.74
C PHE A 37 11.99 9.34 18.54
N GLN A 38 11.11 8.31 18.54
CA GLN A 38 10.21 8.06 17.39
C GLN A 38 9.31 9.26 17.11
N ALA A 39 9.10 9.56 15.84
CA ALA A 39 8.17 10.58 15.37
C ALA A 39 6.86 10.01 14.77
N GLY A 40 6.72 8.66 14.74
CA GLY A 40 5.59 7.96 14.15
C GLY A 40 5.76 7.70 12.64
N PHE A 41 4.86 6.89 12.12
CA PHE A 41 4.78 6.56 10.69
C PHE A 41 3.74 7.44 9.99
N ASN A 42 3.78 7.50 8.67
CA ASN A 42 2.77 8.16 7.84
C ASN A 42 2.14 7.17 6.85
N ASP A 43 0.98 7.53 6.29
CA ASP A 43 0.25 6.71 5.31
C ASP A 43 0.32 7.25 3.88
N LEU A 44 1.17 8.24 3.62
CA LEU A 44 1.24 8.87 2.31
C LEU A 44 2.04 8.03 1.31
N PHE A 45 1.39 7.66 0.22
CA PHE A 45 2.01 7.03 -0.95
C PHE A 45 2.36 8.09 -2.00
N THR A 46 3.13 9.11 -1.63
CA THR A 46 3.51 10.16 -2.58
C THR A 46 4.74 9.79 -3.38
N ILE A 47 4.72 10.13 -4.68
CA ILE A 47 5.88 10.01 -5.56
C ILE A 47 6.30 11.42 -5.97
N ASN A 48 7.59 11.71 -5.91
CA ASN A 48 8.13 12.99 -6.35
C ASN A 48 8.12 13.08 -7.88
N ASN A 49 7.89 14.30 -8.39
CA ASN A 49 7.91 14.61 -9.81
C ASN A 49 6.88 13.82 -10.64
N THR A 50 5.64 13.77 -10.16
CA THR A 50 4.51 13.21 -10.89
C THR A 50 3.46 14.28 -11.16
N PRO A 51 2.64 14.13 -12.23
CA PRO A 51 1.58 15.08 -12.56
C PRO A 51 0.62 15.35 -11.40
N ALA A 52 0.12 14.29 -10.73
CA ALA A 52 -0.81 14.45 -9.63
C ALA A 52 -0.19 15.12 -8.39
N LYS A 53 1.12 14.92 -8.13
CA LYS A 53 1.82 15.65 -7.07
C LYS A 53 1.96 17.12 -7.40
N THR A 54 2.37 17.46 -8.62
CA THR A 54 2.45 18.86 -9.06
C THR A 54 1.09 19.56 -8.93
N ALA A 55 0.01 18.88 -9.32
CA ALA A 55 -1.35 19.39 -9.12
C ALA A 55 -1.70 19.60 -7.64
N THR A 56 -1.27 18.68 -6.76
CA THR A 56 -1.47 18.83 -5.31
C THR A 56 -0.67 20.01 -4.75
N GLU A 57 0.54 20.26 -5.26
CA GLU A 57 1.35 21.43 -4.89
C GLU A 57 0.67 22.73 -5.32
N ILE A 58 0.17 22.82 -6.55
CA ILE A 58 -0.65 23.96 -7.03
C ILE A 58 -1.87 24.17 -6.13
N TYR A 59 -2.54 23.08 -5.72
CA TYR A 59 -3.66 23.15 -4.81
C TYR A 59 -3.28 23.79 -3.46
N LEU A 60 -2.23 23.30 -2.82
CA LEU A 60 -1.79 23.78 -1.50
C LEU A 60 -1.24 25.22 -1.55
N GLU A 61 -0.64 25.63 -2.67
CA GLU A 61 -0.20 27.02 -2.88
C GLU A 61 -1.38 27.99 -2.91
N ASN A 62 -2.49 27.60 -3.54
CA ASN A 62 -3.63 28.49 -3.78
C ASN A 62 -4.78 28.35 -2.76
N PHE A 63 -4.79 27.26 -1.98
CA PHE A 63 -5.81 26.98 -0.96
C PHE A 63 -5.18 26.58 0.37
N PRO A 64 -4.38 27.47 1.01
CA PRO A 64 -3.58 27.13 2.19
C PRO A 64 -4.43 26.74 3.41
N ASP A 65 -5.66 27.28 3.53
CA ASP A 65 -6.57 26.98 4.63
C ASP A 65 -7.34 25.67 4.45
N GLN A 66 -7.24 25.05 3.28
CA GLN A 66 -7.90 23.77 3.01
C GLN A 66 -6.97 22.59 3.29
N ARG A 67 -7.55 21.50 3.76
CA ARG A 67 -6.79 20.27 3.98
C ARG A 67 -6.28 19.70 2.65
N ASN A 68 -5.12 19.07 2.70
CA ASN A 68 -4.59 18.32 1.55
C ASN A 68 -5.59 17.23 1.13
N PRO A 69 -6.07 17.21 -0.12
CA PRO A 69 -7.05 16.23 -0.60
C PRO A 69 -6.61 14.77 -0.39
N LEU A 70 -5.31 14.51 -0.40
CA LEU A 70 -4.73 13.18 -0.19
C LEU A 70 -4.72 12.75 1.30
N LYS A 71 -5.01 13.70 2.22
CA LYS A 71 -5.15 13.46 3.65
C LYS A 71 -6.60 13.58 4.11
N SER A 72 -7.55 13.58 3.18
CA SER A 72 -8.97 13.62 3.51
C SER A 72 -9.34 12.45 4.43
N THR A 73 -10.08 12.78 5.47
CA THR A 73 -10.66 11.85 6.44
C THR A 73 -12.17 11.70 6.21
N GLY A 74 -12.58 11.93 4.97
CA GLY A 74 -13.98 11.88 4.55
C GLY A 74 -14.61 10.51 4.76
N VAL A 75 -15.80 10.53 5.33
CA VAL A 75 -16.68 9.38 5.52
C VAL A 75 -17.96 9.60 4.74
N ASN A 76 -18.36 8.60 3.97
CA ASN A 76 -19.65 8.57 3.28
C ASN A 76 -20.52 7.51 3.92
N VAL A 77 -21.70 7.88 4.41
CA VAL A 77 -22.71 6.94 4.91
C VAL A 77 -23.86 6.92 3.91
N VAL A 78 -24.08 5.78 3.28
CA VAL A 78 -25.15 5.58 2.29
C VAL A 78 -26.35 4.90 2.92
N PHE A 79 -27.53 5.34 2.53
CA PHE A 79 -28.83 4.79 2.92
C PHE A 79 -29.54 4.28 1.69
N LYS A 80 -30.07 3.08 1.75
CA LYS A 80 -30.95 2.52 0.71
C LYS A 80 -32.25 2.05 1.35
N ALA A 81 -33.36 2.52 0.83
CA ALA A 81 -34.69 2.12 1.26
C ALA A 81 -34.96 0.64 0.93
N PRO A 82 -35.87 -0.05 1.64
CA PRO A 82 -36.35 -1.37 1.30
C PRO A 82 -36.97 -1.38 -0.12
N GLU A 83 -37.00 -2.54 -0.78
CA GLU A 83 -37.58 -2.67 -2.12
C GLU A 83 -39.03 -2.15 -2.17
N GLY A 84 -39.29 -1.29 -3.13
CA GLY A 84 -40.63 -0.67 -3.35
C GLY A 84 -40.95 0.51 -2.44
N HIS A 85 -39.99 0.96 -1.60
CA HIS A 85 -40.14 2.10 -0.72
C HIS A 85 -39.11 3.21 -1.04
N THR A 86 -39.36 4.41 -0.53
CA THR A 86 -38.46 5.55 -0.67
C THR A 86 -37.91 6.02 0.67
N LEU A 87 -36.80 6.75 0.68
CA LEU A 87 -36.24 7.36 1.90
C LEU A 87 -37.10 8.51 2.41
N ALA A 88 -37.97 9.09 1.56
CA ALA A 88 -38.88 10.16 1.92
C ALA A 88 -40.10 9.71 2.74
N GLU A 89 -40.40 8.42 2.79
CA GLU A 89 -41.46 7.87 3.61
C GLU A 89 -41.18 8.13 5.09
N PRO A 90 -42.19 8.49 5.91
CA PRO A 90 -41.99 8.96 7.29
C PRO A 90 -41.19 7.99 8.17
N GLU A 91 -41.37 6.68 8.01
CA GLU A 91 -40.65 5.66 8.79
C GLU A 91 -39.18 5.60 8.39
N ASN A 92 -38.89 5.57 7.07
CA ASN A 92 -37.53 5.53 6.55
C ASN A 92 -36.80 6.84 6.83
N LYS A 93 -37.47 7.98 6.67
CA LYS A 93 -36.92 9.30 7.01
C LYS A 93 -36.52 9.38 8.49
N ALA A 94 -37.40 8.95 9.40
CA ALA A 94 -37.09 8.91 10.84
C ALA A 94 -35.96 7.92 11.17
N ALA A 95 -35.80 6.84 10.39
CA ALA A 95 -34.68 5.93 10.54
C ALA A 95 -33.36 6.61 10.14
N VAL A 96 -33.31 7.33 9.01
CA VAL A 96 -32.15 8.14 8.58
C VAL A 96 -31.81 9.20 9.62
N ASP A 97 -32.83 9.94 10.12
CA ASP A 97 -32.63 10.95 11.17
C ASP A 97 -31.97 10.36 12.42
N SER A 98 -32.37 9.15 12.83
CA SER A 98 -31.77 8.52 13.99
C SER A 98 -30.30 8.14 13.80
N VAL A 99 -29.89 7.77 12.58
CA VAL A 99 -28.48 7.48 12.25
C VAL A 99 -27.68 8.78 12.26
N VAL A 100 -28.18 9.83 11.60
CA VAL A 100 -27.53 11.15 11.52
C VAL A 100 -27.37 11.72 12.95
N GLN A 101 -28.42 11.67 13.76
CA GLN A 101 -28.37 12.15 15.14
C GLN A 101 -27.38 11.35 15.99
N ALA A 102 -27.36 10.01 15.85
CA ALA A 102 -26.42 9.19 16.60
C ALA A 102 -24.96 9.49 16.25
N ILE A 103 -24.65 9.76 14.96
CA ILE A 103 -23.31 10.19 14.53
C ILE A 103 -23.00 11.57 15.15
N GLN A 104 -23.94 12.50 15.11
CA GLN A 104 -23.75 13.86 15.64
C GLN A 104 -23.48 13.86 17.14
N ASP A 105 -24.18 12.99 17.90
CA ASP A 105 -24.10 12.98 19.35
C ASP A 105 -22.89 12.17 19.89
N ASN A 106 -22.42 11.16 19.14
CA ASN A 106 -21.44 10.21 19.66
C ASN A 106 -20.08 10.23 18.94
N LEU A 107 -19.98 10.88 17.76
CA LEU A 107 -18.71 10.93 17.02
C LEU A 107 -17.89 12.14 17.47
N GLU A 108 -16.77 11.90 18.12
CA GLU A 108 -15.80 12.95 18.44
C GLU A 108 -15.04 13.40 17.18
N GLY A 109 -14.87 14.71 17.02
CA GLY A 109 -14.13 15.29 15.90
C GLY A 109 -14.90 15.36 14.59
N LEU A 110 -16.24 15.37 14.64
CA LEU A 110 -17.08 15.60 13.46
C LEU A 110 -16.81 16.99 12.86
N THR A 111 -16.42 17.06 11.60
CA THR A 111 -16.12 18.32 10.89
C THR A 111 -16.58 18.24 9.44
N ASN A 112 -16.47 19.36 8.68
CA ASN A 112 -16.94 19.48 7.30
C ASN A 112 -18.41 19.04 7.13
N THR A 113 -19.28 19.57 7.99
CA THR A 113 -20.68 19.15 8.11
C THR A 113 -21.63 19.80 7.11
N GLN A 114 -21.12 20.50 6.10
CA GLN A 114 -21.97 21.20 5.09
C GLN A 114 -22.87 20.24 4.30
N ARG A 115 -22.44 19.01 4.13
CA ARG A 115 -23.17 17.92 3.44
C ARG A 115 -23.55 16.79 4.38
N PHE A 116 -23.54 17.06 5.69
CA PHE A 116 -23.93 16.13 6.74
C PHE A 116 -25.36 16.43 7.20
N GLY A 117 -26.22 15.42 7.12
CA GLY A 117 -27.63 15.53 7.51
C GLY A 117 -28.48 14.48 6.79
N ASN A 118 -29.79 14.54 7.01
CA ASN A 118 -30.73 13.70 6.27
C ASN A 118 -30.75 14.12 4.78
N PRO A 119 -30.39 13.24 3.84
CA PRO A 119 -30.35 13.59 2.43
C PRO A 119 -31.69 14.04 1.86
N VAL A 120 -32.82 13.56 2.39
CA VAL A 120 -34.17 13.97 1.95
C VAL A 120 -34.41 15.46 2.23
N ASP A 121 -33.99 15.96 3.38
CA ASP A 121 -34.19 17.37 3.77
C ASP A 121 -33.07 18.30 3.27
N LEU A 122 -31.86 17.76 3.19
CA LEU A 122 -30.67 18.54 2.87
C LEU A 122 -30.49 18.74 1.37
N ASN A 123 -30.77 17.71 0.56
CA ASN A 123 -30.52 17.73 -0.87
C ASN A 123 -31.24 18.88 -1.61
N PRO A 124 -32.54 19.18 -1.38
CA PRO A 124 -33.22 20.29 -2.05
C PRO A 124 -32.59 21.65 -1.72
N LYS A 125 -32.16 21.84 -0.48
CA LYS A 125 -31.51 23.08 -0.03
C LYS A 125 -30.15 23.28 -0.67
N LEU A 126 -29.35 22.20 -0.74
CA LEU A 126 -28.05 22.22 -1.40
C LEU A 126 -28.16 22.49 -2.89
N GLN A 127 -29.09 21.81 -3.57
CA GLN A 127 -29.31 22.02 -5.00
C GLN A 127 -29.73 23.47 -5.30
N GLN A 128 -30.69 24.00 -4.53
CA GLN A 128 -31.12 25.38 -4.70
C GLN A 128 -29.97 26.35 -4.42
N GLY A 129 -29.18 26.13 -3.36
CA GLY A 129 -28.02 26.96 -3.05
C GLY A 129 -26.95 26.96 -4.15
N VAL A 130 -26.69 25.82 -4.78
CA VAL A 130 -25.79 25.71 -5.94
C VAL A 130 -26.33 26.49 -7.13
N VAL A 131 -27.62 26.31 -7.48
CA VAL A 131 -28.26 27.03 -8.58
C VAL A 131 -28.21 28.53 -8.36
N ASP A 132 -28.59 29.01 -7.17
CA ASP A 132 -28.58 30.43 -6.83
C ASP A 132 -27.17 31.03 -6.93
N LEU A 133 -26.18 30.34 -6.37
CA LEU A 133 -24.76 30.78 -6.40
C LEU A 133 -24.21 30.85 -7.83
N MET A 134 -24.45 29.81 -8.63
CA MET A 134 -23.96 29.75 -10.01
C MET A 134 -24.65 30.78 -10.91
N THR A 135 -25.97 30.96 -10.76
CA THR A 135 -26.73 31.97 -11.50
C THR A 135 -26.28 33.39 -11.14
N GLN A 136 -26.02 33.68 -9.86
CA GLN A 136 -25.44 34.96 -9.44
C GLN A 136 -24.06 35.22 -10.07
N ARG A 137 -23.32 34.18 -10.37
CA ARG A 137 -22.03 34.25 -11.08
C ARG A 137 -22.15 34.30 -12.59
N GLY A 138 -23.36 34.37 -13.13
CA GLY A 138 -23.64 34.47 -14.56
C GLY A 138 -23.63 33.13 -15.32
N VAL A 139 -23.62 31.99 -14.62
CA VAL A 139 -23.79 30.68 -15.24
C VAL A 139 -25.26 30.53 -15.68
N PRO A 140 -25.53 30.07 -16.91
CA PRO A 140 -26.90 29.78 -17.36
C PRO A 140 -27.60 28.81 -16.41
N GLU A 141 -28.87 29.05 -16.11
CA GLU A 141 -29.66 28.28 -15.13
C GLU A 141 -29.68 26.77 -15.46
N GLU A 142 -29.71 26.40 -16.73
CA GLU A 142 -29.64 25.01 -17.18
C GLU A 142 -28.32 24.33 -16.75
N ASN A 143 -27.21 25.00 -16.94
CA ASN A 143 -25.89 24.51 -16.51
C ASN A 143 -25.80 24.47 -14.98
N ALA A 144 -26.28 25.50 -14.29
CA ALA A 144 -26.31 25.54 -12.83
C ALA A 144 -27.16 24.40 -12.24
N ARG A 145 -28.26 24.02 -12.89
CA ARG A 145 -29.06 22.85 -12.49
C ARG A 145 -28.32 21.53 -12.77
N ALA A 146 -27.58 21.42 -13.86
CA ALA A 146 -26.75 20.25 -14.14
C ALA A 146 -25.63 20.08 -13.10
N ASP A 147 -24.97 21.19 -12.73
CA ASP A 147 -23.97 21.22 -11.65
C ASP A 147 -24.57 20.79 -10.31
N ALA A 148 -25.75 21.31 -9.97
CA ALA A 148 -26.47 20.93 -8.75
C ALA A 148 -26.85 19.44 -8.76
N ALA A 149 -27.34 18.92 -9.88
CA ALA A 149 -27.71 17.50 -10.02
C ALA A 149 -26.49 16.57 -9.84
N ASN A 150 -25.31 16.94 -10.35
CA ASN A 150 -24.08 16.17 -10.17
C ASN A 150 -23.60 16.14 -8.70
N LEU A 151 -23.98 17.11 -7.89
CA LEU A 151 -23.70 17.17 -6.45
C LEU A 151 -24.84 16.63 -5.57
N SER A 152 -25.86 16.00 -6.17
CA SER A 152 -27.00 15.46 -5.43
C SER A 152 -26.59 14.47 -4.34
N LEU A 153 -27.25 14.55 -3.19
CA LEU A 153 -27.14 13.59 -2.08
C LEU A 153 -28.24 12.53 -2.11
N LEU A 154 -29.20 12.65 -3.00
CA LEU A 154 -30.37 11.80 -3.10
C LEU A 154 -30.62 11.45 -4.58
N THR A 155 -30.92 10.20 -4.86
CA THR A 155 -31.30 9.77 -6.22
C THR A 155 -32.65 10.35 -6.64
N PRO A 156 -32.93 10.53 -7.95
CA PRO A 156 -34.18 11.09 -8.41
C PRO A 156 -35.43 10.30 -8.02
N ASP A 157 -35.29 8.99 -7.81
CA ASP A 157 -36.33 8.07 -7.34
C ASP A 157 -36.44 8.00 -5.81
N GLU A 158 -35.59 8.75 -5.10
CA GLU A 158 -35.52 8.82 -3.64
C GLU A 158 -35.27 7.48 -2.93
N THR A 159 -34.74 6.49 -3.64
CA THR A 159 -34.48 5.15 -3.09
C THR A 159 -33.11 5.05 -2.41
N ILE A 160 -32.11 5.82 -2.88
CA ILE A 160 -30.75 5.84 -2.36
C ILE A 160 -30.36 7.29 -2.03
N GLY A 161 -29.79 7.48 -0.85
CA GLY A 161 -29.23 8.77 -0.43
C GLY A 161 -27.98 8.58 0.39
N TYR A 162 -27.15 9.62 0.50
CA TYR A 162 -25.95 9.56 1.35
C TYR A 162 -25.71 10.88 2.07
N THR A 163 -24.94 10.78 3.13
CA THR A 163 -24.41 11.91 3.87
C THR A 163 -22.89 11.79 3.93
N THR A 164 -22.21 12.94 3.96
CA THR A 164 -20.73 12.96 4.02
C THR A 164 -20.25 13.95 5.05
N PHE A 165 -19.16 13.61 5.72
CA PHE A 165 -18.49 14.42 6.74
C PHE A 165 -17.03 14.01 6.84
N ASP A 166 -16.21 14.81 7.52
CA ASP A 166 -14.82 14.48 7.85
C ASP A 166 -14.67 14.22 9.35
N ILE A 167 -13.65 13.46 9.71
CA ILE A 167 -13.22 13.29 11.10
C ILE A 167 -11.99 14.19 11.33
N ASP A 168 -11.96 14.95 12.42
CA ASP A 168 -10.86 15.86 12.73
C ASP A 168 -9.65 15.14 13.31
N VAL A 169 -8.96 14.41 12.44
CA VAL A 169 -7.68 13.75 12.71
C VAL A 169 -6.69 14.11 11.60
N PRO A 170 -5.37 14.07 11.85
CA PRO A 170 -4.36 14.44 10.87
C PRO A 170 -4.36 13.57 9.62
N MET A 171 -4.67 12.28 9.76
CA MET A 171 -4.65 11.27 8.70
C MET A 171 -5.73 10.20 8.91
N PRO A 172 -6.18 9.49 7.86
CA PRO A 172 -7.13 8.38 7.97
C PRO A 172 -6.73 7.27 8.95
N ALA A 173 -5.43 6.98 9.07
CA ALA A 173 -4.92 6.00 10.02
C ALA A 173 -5.04 6.42 11.49
N ASP A 174 -5.19 7.72 11.75
CA ASP A 174 -5.34 8.25 13.11
C ASP A 174 -6.79 8.15 13.63
N VAL A 175 -7.75 7.72 12.78
CA VAL A 175 -9.13 7.47 13.20
C VAL A 175 -9.14 6.32 14.20
N SER A 176 -9.59 6.61 15.41
CA SER A 176 -9.62 5.66 16.51
C SER A 176 -10.69 4.58 16.34
N ASP A 177 -10.49 3.44 16.98
CA ASP A 177 -11.50 2.37 17.01
C ASP A 177 -12.82 2.84 17.65
N ALA A 178 -12.76 3.77 18.62
CA ALA A 178 -13.95 4.36 19.23
C ALA A 178 -14.76 5.18 18.23
N GLN A 179 -14.10 5.97 17.37
CA GLN A 179 -14.76 6.75 16.31
C GLN A 179 -15.38 5.82 15.24
N ARG A 180 -14.68 4.77 14.82
CA ARG A 180 -15.22 3.76 13.88
C ARG A 180 -16.42 3.03 14.50
N GLN A 181 -16.34 2.69 15.79
CA GLN A 181 -17.42 2.02 16.49
C GLN A 181 -18.65 2.92 16.61
N ALA A 182 -18.49 4.21 16.91
CA ALA A 182 -19.59 5.17 16.97
C ALA A 182 -20.36 5.23 15.64
N ILE A 183 -19.65 5.24 14.50
CA ILE A 183 -20.28 5.19 13.16
C ILE A 183 -20.98 3.85 12.95
N THR A 184 -20.34 2.73 13.34
CA THR A 184 -20.90 1.38 13.20
C THR A 184 -22.18 1.23 14.02
N ASP A 185 -22.20 1.72 15.25
CA ASP A 185 -23.37 1.67 16.14
C ASP A 185 -24.51 2.53 15.56
N ALA A 186 -24.21 3.70 15.03
CA ALA A 186 -25.20 4.52 14.34
C ALA A 186 -25.78 3.82 13.09
N MET A 187 -24.94 3.15 12.28
CA MET A 187 -25.42 2.35 11.13
C MET A 187 -26.38 1.23 11.56
N ASN A 188 -26.08 0.57 12.68
CA ASN A 188 -26.92 -0.51 13.19
C ASN A 188 -28.31 -0.02 13.59
N LEU A 189 -28.46 1.20 14.10
CA LEU A 189 -29.77 1.79 14.38
C LEU A 189 -30.64 1.91 13.13
N GLY A 190 -30.06 2.27 11.98
CA GLY A 190 -30.77 2.32 10.71
C GLY A 190 -31.14 0.92 10.18
N ARG A 191 -30.21 -0.03 10.31
CA ARG A 191 -30.44 -1.43 9.92
C ARG A 191 -31.54 -2.11 10.73
N GLU A 192 -31.59 -1.86 12.04
CA GLU A 192 -32.67 -2.34 12.91
C GLU A 192 -34.05 -1.82 12.50
N LYS A 193 -34.10 -0.66 11.86
CA LYS A 193 -35.32 -0.05 11.33
C LYS A 193 -35.63 -0.43 9.88
N GLY A 194 -34.87 -1.37 9.31
CA GLY A 194 -35.14 -1.95 7.98
C GLY A 194 -34.39 -1.28 6.82
N LEU A 195 -33.59 -0.24 7.06
CA LEU A 195 -32.76 0.36 6.01
C LEU A 195 -31.50 -0.47 5.75
N THR A 196 -31.00 -0.45 4.52
CA THR A 196 -29.62 -0.81 4.25
C THR A 196 -28.76 0.42 4.50
N VAL A 197 -27.84 0.34 5.46
CA VAL A 197 -26.92 1.44 5.82
C VAL A 197 -25.50 0.92 5.78
N GLU A 198 -24.67 1.52 4.93
CA GLU A 198 -23.27 1.14 4.76
C GLU A 198 -22.38 2.39 4.76
N ALA A 199 -21.14 2.25 5.23
CA ALA A 199 -20.19 3.34 5.29
C ALA A 199 -18.87 2.99 4.59
N GLY A 200 -18.26 4.01 4.01
CA GLY A 200 -16.97 3.94 3.32
C GLY A 200 -16.29 5.32 3.29
N GLY A 201 -15.26 5.44 2.47
CA GLY A 201 -14.44 6.63 2.39
C GLY A 201 -13.15 6.51 3.21
N ALA A 202 -12.20 7.40 2.96
CA ALA A 202 -10.85 7.31 3.55
C ALA A 202 -10.86 7.33 5.09
N GLY A 203 -11.80 8.08 5.71
CA GLY A 203 -11.92 8.17 7.18
C GLY A 203 -12.58 6.94 7.83
N PHE A 204 -13.22 6.07 7.03
CA PHE A 204 -13.85 4.83 7.52
C PHE A 204 -13.25 3.57 6.88
N GLY A 205 -12.36 3.74 5.90
CA GLY A 205 -11.62 2.63 5.29
C GLY A 205 -10.92 1.79 6.36
N ASP A 206 -10.79 0.50 6.09
CA ASP A 206 -9.93 -0.31 6.94
C ASP A 206 -8.51 0.27 6.83
N PRO A 207 -7.89 0.67 7.95
CA PRO A 207 -6.48 0.97 7.90
C PRO A 207 -5.79 -0.25 7.28
N ILE A 208 -4.67 -0.06 6.59
CA ILE A 208 -3.83 -1.20 6.19
C ILE A 208 -3.38 -1.87 7.49
N VAL A 209 -4.28 -2.66 8.06
CA VAL A 209 -4.03 -3.42 9.29
C VAL A 209 -3.20 -4.61 8.87
N ILE A 210 -1.98 -4.63 9.35
CA ILE A 210 -1.16 -5.82 9.32
C ILE A 210 -1.86 -6.82 10.23
N GLU A 211 -2.59 -7.78 9.63
CA GLU A 211 -3.20 -8.85 10.42
C GLU A 211 -2.11 -9.70 11.07
N GLU A 212 -1.76 -9.38 12.30
CA GLU A 212 -0.81 -10.14 13.12
C GLU A 212 -1.19 -11.62 13.23
N THR A 213 -2.47 -11.94 13.06
CA THR A 213 -3.01 -13.30 13.07
C THR A 213 -2.34 -14.21 12.04
N SER A 214 -2.13 -13.71 10.82
CA SER A 214 -1.47 -14.47 9.74
C SER A 214 -0.01 -14.76 10.06
N GLU A 215 0.70 -13.83 10.67
CA GLU A 215 2.09 -13.99 11.10
C GLU A 215 2.21 -14.99 12.26
N ILE A 216 1.31 -14.92 13.25
CA ILE A 216 1.27 -15.86 14.37
C ILE A 216 1.01 -17.29 13.88
N ILE A 217 0.07 -17.49 12.96
CA ILE A 217 -0.21 -18.79 12.35
C ILE A 217 1.02 -19.30 11.58
N GLY A 218 1.68 -18.43 10.82
CA GLY A 218 2.90 -18.77 10.09
C GLY A 218 4.03 -19.23 11.01
N VAL A 219 4.27 -18.51 12.10
CA VAL A 219 5.26 -18.85 13.12
C VAL A 219 4.88 -20.16 13.85
N ALA A 220 3.61 -20.38 14.14
CA ALA A 220 3.14 -21.61 14.76
C ALA A 220 3.36 -22.84 13.85
N ILE A 221 3.05 -22.72 12.57
CA ILE A 221 3.31 -23.78 11.58
C ILE A 221 4.83 -24.03 11.46
N ALA A 222 5.64 -22.98 11.39
CA ALA A 222 7.09 -23.10 11.37
C ALA A 222 7.61 -23.83 12.63
N ALA A 223 7.09 -23.48 13.81
CA ALA A 223 7.44 -24.16 15.07
C ALA A 223 7.14 -25.66 15.01
N ILE A 224 5.97 -26.05 14.52
CA ILE A 224 5.56 -27.44 14.37
C ILE A 224 6.53 -28.17 13.43
N ILE A 225 6.83 -27.59 12.27
CA ILE A 225 7.77 -28.18 11.29
C ILE A 225 9.16 -28.35 11.92
N LEU A 226 9.65 -27.34 12.66
CA LEU A 226 10.94 -27.39 13.33
C LEU A 226 11.00 -28.47 14.41
N ILE A 227 9.92 -28.64 15.19
CA ILE A 227 9.81 -29.73 16.20
C ILE A 227 9.90 -31.09 15.52
N PHE A 228 9.17 -31.31 14.44
CA PHE A 228 9.25 -32.57 13.67
C PHE A 228 10.64 -32.80 13.07
N THR A 229 11.29 -31.75 12.61
CA THR A 229 12.57 -31.80 11.90
C THR A 229 13.73 -32.06 12.86
N PHE A 230 13.78 -31.36 13.99
CA PHE A 230 14.85 -31.53 14.99
C PHE A 230 14.56 -32.68 15.97
N GLY A 231 13.30 -33.00 16.19
CA GLY A 231 12.87 -33.97 17.21
C GLY A 231 13.17 -33.52 18.65
N SER A 232 13.36 -32.21 18.86
CA SER A 232 13.66 -31.59 20.14
C SER A 232 12.98 -30.22 20.20
N LEU A 233 12.22 -29.96 21.26
CA LEU A 233 11.54 -28.69 21.47
C LEU A 233 12.56 -27.54 21.67
N VAL A 234 13.64 -27.79 22.40
CA VAL A 234 14.70 -26.79 22.62
C VAL A 234 15.38 -26.41 21.30
N ALA A 235 15.76 -27.42 20.51
CA ALA A 235 16.40 -27.16 19.20
C ALA A 235 15.46 -26.48 18.21
N ALA A 236 14.16 -26.73 18.27
CA ALA A 236 13.15 -26.07 17.43
C ALA A 236 12.89 -24.62 17.87
N GLY A 237 12.93 -24.34 19.17
CA GLY A 237 12.73 -23.00 19.72
C GLY A 237 13.88 -22.03 19.46
N LEU A 238 15.11 -22.52 19.26
CA LEU A 238 16.27 -21.66 19.04
C LEU A 238 16.15 -20.78 17.77
N PRO A 239 15.85 -21.32 16.57
CA PRO A 239 15.68 -20.48 15.38
C PRO A 239 14.59 -19.43 15.54
N LEU A 240 13.46 -19.78 16.19
CA LEU A 240 12.37 -18.85 16.46
C LEU A 240 12.80 -17.72 17.39
N LEU A 241 13.47 -18.03 18.49
CA LEU A 241 13.99 -17.03 19.43
C LEU A 241 14.94 -16.07 18.75
N ILE A 242 15.86 -16.60 17.92
CA ILE A 242 16.85 -15.83 17.20
C ILE A 242 16.19 -14.92 16.17
N ALA A 243 15.19 -15.43 15.44
CA ALA A 243 14.43 -14.66 14.46
C ALA A 243 13.64 -13.51 15.14
N VAL A 244 12.99 -13.77 16.27
CA VAL A 244 12.27 -12.74 17.04
C VAL A 244 13.21 -11.64 17.54
N ILE A 245 14.40 -11.99 18.05
CA ILE A 245 15.39 -10.98 18.47
C ILE A 245 15.86 -10.16 17.27
N GLY A 246 16.16 -10.80 16.14
CA GLY A 246 16.63 -10.14 14.93
C GLY A 246 15.58 -9.19 14.34
N VAL A 247 14.34 -9.64 14.25
CA VAL A 247 13.21 -8.83 13.81
C VAL A 247 12.91 -7.70 14.80
N GLY A 248 12.98 -7.98 16.10
CA GLY A 248 12.81 -6.96 17.14
C GLY A 248 13.81 -5.82 16.98
N ILE A 249 15.11 -6.13 16.81
CA ILE A 249 16.13 -5.10 16.55
C ILE A 249 15.85 -4.38 15.22
N GLY A 250 15.50 -5.10 14.16
CA GLY A 250 15.18 -4.52 12.85
C GLY A 250 14.00 -3.57 12.94
N SER A 251 12.87 -4.02 13.48
CA SER A 251 11.64 -3.23 13.61
C SER A 251 11.82 -1.99 14.49
N LEU A 252 12.46 -2.14 15.65
CA LEU A 252 12.75 -1.01 16.54
C LEU A 252 13.74 -0.01 15.91
N SER A 253 14.69 -0.48 15.08
CA SER A 253 15.57 0.42 14.32
C SER A 253 14.82 1.21 13.26
N ILE A 254 13.81 0.60 12.61
CA ILE A 254 12.94 1.29 11.65
C ILE A 254 12.09 2.33 12.38
N THR A 255 11.50 1.97 13.52
CA THR A 255 10.76 2.90 14.38
C THR A 255 11.65 4.07 14.83
N LEU A 256 12.88 3.80 15.24
CA LEU A 256 13.83 4.85 15.58
C LEU A 256 14.16 5.76 14.39
N ALA A 257 14.25 5.19 13.18
CA ALA A 257 14.56 5.97 11.97
C ALA A 257 13.46 6.99 11.61
N THR A 258 12.22 6.83 12.12
CA THR A 258 11.16 7.84 11.96
C THR A 258 11.52 9.20 12.55
N ALA A 259 12.45 9.26 13.50
CA ALA A 259 12.96 10.51 14.07
C ALA A 259 13.63 11.44 13.03
N TRP A 260 14.15 10.89 11.94
CA TRP A 260 14.90 11.63 10.91
C TRP A 260 14.30 11.54 9.51
N VAL A 261 13.51 10.51 9.26
CA VAL A 261 12.94 10.23 7.93
C VAL A 261 11.48 9.89 8.08
N SER A 262 10.65 10.51 7.24
CA SER A 262 9.22 10.22 7.15
C SER A 262 9.01 8.85 6.49
N LEU A 263 8.67 7.85 7.28
CA LEU A 263 8.46 6.47 6.84
C LEU A 263 6.98 6.12 6.79
N ASN A 264 6.61 5.36 5.76
CA ASN A 264 5.24 4.84 5.63
C ASN A 264 5.02 3.66 6.61
N ASN A 265 3.79 3.51 7.13
CA ASN A 265 3.39 2.46 8.08
C ASN A 265 3.59 1.04 7.54
N VAL A 266 3.59 0.85 6.21
CA VAL A 266 3.87 -0.45 5.56
C VAL A 266 5.37 -0.80 5.57
N THR A 267 6.26 0.17 5.84
CA THR A 267 7.71 -0.06 5.83
C THR A 267 8.18 -1.19 6.74
N PRO A 268 7.70 -1.34 7.99
CA PRO A 268 8.11 -2.45 8.86
C PRO A 268 7.63 -3.83 8.39
N VAL A 269 6.52 -3.91 7.65
CA VAL A 269 5.88 -5.18 7.26
C VAL A 269 6.85 -6.08 6.50
N LEU A 270 7.42 -5.57 5.41
CA LEU A 270 8.37 -6.33 4.60
C LEU A 270 9.61 -6.72 5.41
N ALA A 271 10.07 -5.84 6.29
CA ALA A 271 11.22 -6.08 7.14
C ALA A 271 10.95 -7.20 8.16
N VAL A 272 9.78 -7.22 8.79
CA VAL A 272 9.35 -8.27 9.74
C VAL A 272 9.21 -9.61 9.01
N MET A 273 8.48 -9.65 7.90
CA MET A 273 8.26 -10.87 7.12
C MET A 273 9.57 -11.50 6.64
N LEU A 274 10.45 -10.72 6.01
CA LEU A 274 11.74 -11.20 5.52
C LEU A 274 12.70 -11.51 6.67
N GLY A 275 12.70 -10.70 7.71
CA GLY A 275 13.53 -10.93 8.90
C GLY A 275 13.21 -12.24 9.60
N LEU A 276 11.92 -12.56 9.79
CA LEU A 276 11.47 -13.85 10.34
C LEU A 276 11.88 -15.02 9.43
N ALA A 277 11.58 -14.95 8.13
CA ALA A 277 11.89 -16.00 7.19
C ALA A 277 13.40 -16.30 7.15
N VAL A 278 14.20 -15.26 6.95
CA VAL A 278 15.67 -15.35 6.86
C VAL A 278 16.29 -15.77 8.21
N GLY A 279 15.81 -15.21 9.32
CA GLY A 279 16.28 -15.53 10.66
C GLY A 279 16.08 -17.00 11.02
N ILE A 280 14.91 -17.55 10.72
CA ILE A 280 14.60 -18.97 10.93
C ILE A 280 15.46 -19.85 10.03
N ASP A 281 15.45 -19.60 8.73
CA ASP A 281 16.13 -20.46 7.73
C ASP A 281 17.65 -20.48 7.94
N TYR A 282 18.29 -19.35 8.16
CA TYR A 282 19.74 -19.28 8.32
C TYR A 282 20.18 -19.92 9.64
N SER A 283 19.44 -19.72 10.70
CA SER A 283 19.66 -20.42 11.96
C SER A 283 19.51 -21.93 11.80
N LEU A 284 18.52 -22.36 11.05
CA LEU A 284 18.26 -23.77 10.72
C LEU A 284 19.45 -24.41 10.00
N PHE A 285 20.00 -23.75 8.97
CA PHE A 285 21.14 -24.26 8.20
C PHE A 285 22.38 -24.47 9.08
N ILE A 286 22.70 -23.49 9.93
CA ILE A 286 23.85 -23.56 10.85
C ILE A 286 23.63 -24.68 11.88
N MET A 287 22.42 -24.79 12.45
CA MET A 287 22.09 -25.81 13.45
C MET A 287 22.11 -27.24 12.87
N PHE A 288 21.63 -27.43 11.64
CA PHE A 288 21.72 -28.72 10.96
C PHE A 288 23.16 -29.13 10.70
N ARG A 289 23.99 -28.19 10.26
CA ARG A 289 25.40 -28.43 10.04
C ARG A 289 26.10 -28.74 11.35
N TYR A 290 25.85 -27.98 12.40
CA TYR A 290 26.39 -28.24 13.74
C TYR A 290 26.03 -29.64 14.23
N ARG A 291 24.77 -30.07 14.14
CA ARG A 291 24.34 -31.41 14.54
C ARG A 291 25.05 -32.52 13.79
N ARG A 292 25.39 -32.29 12.52
CA ARG A 292 26.13 -33.25 11.68
C ARG A 292 27.61 -33.33 12.09
N GLU A 293 28.23 -32.18 12.34
CA GLU A 293 29.64 -32.09 12.73
C GLU A 293 29.90 -32.65 14.13
N LEU A 294 28.93 -32.56 15.03
CA LEU A 294 29.01 -33.18 16.38
C LEU A 294 29.23 -34.71 16.38
N LEU A 295 29.08 -35.37 15.24
CA LEU A 295 29.35 -36.81 15.12
C LEU A 295 30.85 -37.11 15.05
N HIS A 296 31.66 -36.11 14.70
CA HIS A 296 33.07 -36.26 14.38
C HIS A 296 34.02 -35.28 15.08
N LEU A 297 33.49 -34.16 15.57
CA LEU A 297 34.25 -33.07 16.16
C LEU A 297 33.74 -32.76 17.56
N ASP A 298 34.56 -32.12 18.36
CA ASP A 298 34.12 -31.55 19.63
C ASP A 298 33.16 -30.38 19.41
N LYS A 299 32.47 -29.96 20.47
CA LYS A 299 31.38 -28.97 20.40
C LYS A 299 31.82 -27.62 19.82
N GLU A 300 32.99 -27.15 20.21
CA GLU A 300 33.54 -25.87 19.76
C GLU A 300 33.95 -25.94 18.28
N GLN A 301 34.70 -26.98 17.92
CA GLN A 301 35.12 -27.22 16.53
C GLN A 301 33.92 -27.43 15.62
N ALA A 302 32.92 -28.18 16.10
CA ALA A 302 31.68 -28.39 15.36
C ALA A 302 30.92 -27.06 15.12
N ALA A 303 30.89 -26.14 16.11
CA ALA A 303 30.27 -24.83 15.94
C ALA A 303 31.06 -23.97 14.95
N GLY A 304 32.40 -23.94 15.08
CA GLY A 304 33.27 -23.28 14.11
C GLY A 304 33.11 -23.80 12.70
N MET A 305 33.06 -25.13 12.51
CA MET A 305 32.87 -25.78 11.19
C MET A 305 31.50 -25.49 10.61
N ALA A 306 30.43 -25.49 11.43
CA ALA A 306 29.09 -25.16 11.00
C ALA A 306 28.98 -23.73 10.46
N VAL A 307 29.54 -22.75 11.20
CA VAL A 307 29.56 -21.35 10.77
C VAL A 307 30.53 -21.15 9.59
N GLY A 308 31.69 -21.83 9.57
CA GLY A 308 32.63 -21.74 8.45
C GLY A 308 32.08 -22.28 7.12
N THR A 309 31.25 -23.32 7.17
CA THR A 309 30.68 -23.96 5.95
C THR A 309 29.27 -23.48 5.64
N ALA A 310 28.28 -23.79 6.48
CA ALA A 310 26.91 -23.34 6.27
C ALA A 310 26.78 -21.81 6.41
N GLY A 311 27.53 -21.19 7.33
CA GLY A 311 27.53 -19.75 7.48
C GLY A 311 28.08 -18.99 6.27
N SER A 312 29.02 -19.57 5.51
CA SER A 312 29.46 -18.96 4.24
C SER A 312 28.32 -18.91 3.22
N ALA A 313 27.54 -20.00 3.09
CA ALA A 313 26.35 -20.01 2.24
C ALA A 313 25.29 -18.99 2.71
N VAL A 314 25.10 -18.86 4.03
CA VAL A 314 24.21 -17.87 4.64
C VAL A 314 24.62 -16.43 4.31
N VAL A 315 25.93 -16.11 4.39
CA VAL A 315 26.46 -14.77 4.03
C VAL A 315 26.17 -14.46 2.56
N PHE A 316 26.44 -15.41 1.66
CA PHE A 316 26.19 -15.20 0.23
C PHE A 316 24.70 -15.07 -0.10
N ALA A 317 23.86 -15.93 0.49
CA ALA A 317 22.41 -15.84 0.31
C ALA A 317 21.85 -14.53 0.89
N GLY A 318 22.27 -14.15 2.09
CA GLY A 318 21.90 -12.89 2.70
C GLY A 318 22.31 -11.67 1.88
N LEU A 319 23.56 -11.67 1.36
CA LEU A 319 24.04 -10.59 0.49
C LEU A 319 23.21 -10.49 -0.80
N THR A 320 22.82 -11.62 -1.40
CA THR A 320 21.95 -11.62 -2.59
C THR A 320 20.59 -10.97 -2.29
N VAL A 321 19.99 -11.28 -1.14
CA VAL A 321 18.72 -10.70 -0.71
C VAL A 321 18.89 -9.20 -0.43
N ILE A 322 19.94 -8.80 0.28
CA ILE A 322 20.24 -7.38 0.56
C ILE A 322 20.39 -6.60 -0.75
N ILE A 323 21.15 -7.12 -1.73
CA ILE A 323 21.32 -6.47 -3.03
C ILE A 323 19.97 -6.30 -3.74
N ALA A 324 19.12 -7.34 -3.76
CA ALA A 324 17.80 -7.28 -4.37
C ALA A 324 16.89 -6.22 -3.70
N LEU A 325 16.95 -6.12 -2.38
CA LEU A 325 16.17 -5.14 -1.62
C LEU A 325 16.67 -3.71 -1.81
N VAL A 326 17.98 -3.49 -1.80
CA VAL A 326 18.59 -2.18 -2.06
C VAL A 326 18.32 -1.73 -3.51
N ALA A 327 18.24 -2.65 -4.47
CA ALA A 327 17.91 -2.35 -5.85
C ALA A 327 16.51 -1.74 -6.03
N LEU A 328 15.58 -1.87 -5.05
CA LEU A 328 14.30 -1.16 -5.05
C LEU A 328 14.48 0.37 -5.09
N ALA A 329 15.60 0.89 -4.62
CA ALA A 329 15.92 2.32 -4.71
C ALA A 329 16.00 2.84 -6.16
N VAL A 330 16.23 1.96 -7.14
CA VAL A 330 16.25 2.32 -8.57
C VAL A 330 14.87 2.78 -9.06
N ALA A 331 13.79 2.34 -8.40
CA ALA A 331 12.44 2.78 -8.72
C ALA A 331 12.23 4.29 -8.49
N ASN A 332 13.08 4.90 -7.65
CA ASN A 332 12.96 6.31 -7.25
C ASN A 332 11.57 6.66 -6.71
N ILE A 333 10.97 5.71 -6.01
CA ILE A 333 9.71 5.84 -5.28
C ILE A 333 10.08 5.82 -3.80
N PRO A 334 9.89 6.93 -3.04
CA PRO A 334 10.40 7.06 -1.68
C PRO A 334 9.98 5.92 -0.74
N PHE A 335 8.68 5.57 -0.71
CA PHE A 335 8.20 4.53 0.19
C PHE A 335 8.79 3.15 -0.14
N LEU A 336 8.95 2.78 -1.43
CA LEU A 336 9.59 1.53 -1.85
C LEU A 336 11.09 1.51 -1.51
N THR A 337 11.76 2.65 -1.69
CA THR A 337 13.18 2.79 -1.36
C THR A 337 13.40 2.55 0.13
N TYR A 338 12.62 3.23 0.99
CA TYR A 338 12.75 3.07 2.44
C TYR A 338 12.32 1.68 2.91
N MET A 339 11.27 1.11 2.33
CA MET A 339 10.84 -0.26 2.61
C MET A 339 11.93 -1.28 2.24
N GLY A 340 12.55 -1.12 1.06
CA GLY A 340 13.68 -1.96 0.64
C GLY A 340 14.90 -1.83 1.52
N LEU A 341 15.29 -0.61 1.90
CA LEU A 341 16.44 -0.36 2.79
C LEU A 341 16.18 -0.88 4.20
N ALA A 342 14.97 -0.70 4.74
CA ALA A 342 14.57 -1.22 6.04
C ALA A 342 14.64 -2.75 6.10
N ALA A 343 14.09 -3.41 5.08
CA ALA A 343 14.14 -4.86 4.95
C ALA A 343 15.58 -5.36 4.75
N ALA A 344 16.40 -4.69 3.93
CA ALA A 344 17.82 -5.01 3.73
C ALA A 344 18.60 -4.92 5.04
N PHE A 345 18.36 -3.87 5.84
CA PHE A 345 18.97 -3.70 7.15
C PHE A 345 18.54 -4.84 8.11
N THR A 346 17.25 -5.18 8.15
CA THR A 346 16.76 -6.27 9.00
C THR A 346 17.36 -7.63 8.61
N VAL A 347 17.48 -7.90 7.31
CA VAL A 347 18.16 -9.11 6.80
C VAL A 347 19.63 -9.10 7.18
N PHE A 348 20.31 -7.96 7.10
CA PHE A 348 21.71 -7.82 7.55
C PHE A 348 21.86 -8.17 9.03
N ILE A 349 21.00 -7.64 9.89
CA ILE A 349 20.98 -7.98 11.32
C ILE A 349 20.69 -9.47 11.53
N ALA A 350 19.72 -10.05 10.82
CA ALA A 350 19.40 -11.48 10.91
C ALA A 350 20.59 -12.37 10.54
N VAL A 351 21.36 -12.02 9.51
CA VAL A 351 22.61 -12.72 9.12
C VAL A 351 23.64 -12.64 10.24
N LEU A 352 23.89 -11.45 10.80
CA LEU A 352 24.86 -11.27 11.87
C LEU A 352 24.50 -12.07 13.13
N ILE A 353 23.22 -12.03 13.50
CA ILE A 353 22.69 -12.80 14.64
C ILE A 353 22.83 -14.31 14.37
N ALA A 354 22.48 -14.79 13.19
CA ALA A 354 22.62 -16.21 12.85
C ALA A 354 24.09 -16.69 12.96
N LEU A 355 25.04 -15.89 12.52
CA LEU A 355 26.47 -16.24 12.55
C LEU A 355 27.09 -16.18 13.94
N THR A 356 26.54 -15.40 14.86
CA THR A 356 27.15 -15.15 16.19
C THR A 356 26.29 -15.72 17.32
N MET A 357 24.99 -15.43 17.35
CA MET A 357 24.12 -15.83 18.45
C MET A 357 23.75 -17.32 18.41
N VAL A 358 23.61 -17.92 17.20
CA VAL A 358 23.38 -19.38 17.08
C VAL A 358 24.49 -20.17 17.76
N PRO A 359 25.80 -20.02 17.41
CA PRO A 359 26.84 -20.74 18.08
C PRO A 359 26.95 -20.39 19.57
N ALA A 360 26.68 -19.16 19.97
CA ALA A 360 26.68 -18.78 21.40
C ALA A 360 25.58 -19.51 22.19
N LEU A 361 24.35 -19.58 21.67
CA LEU A 361 23.25 -20.31 22.30
C LEU A 361 23.52 -21.83 22.35
N LEU A 362 24.10 -22.39 21.29
CA LEU A 362 24.54 -23.79 21.26
C LEU A 362 25.58 -24.06 22.34
N GLY A 363 26.50 -23.13 22.57
CA GLY A 363 27.47 -23.16 23.65
C GLY A 363 26.88 -23.03 25.06
N ALA A 364 25.83 -22.22 25.20
CA ALA A 364 25.14 -22.01 26.47
C ALA A 364 24.28 -23.22 26.88
N LEU A 365 23.56 -23.81 25.93
CA LEU A 365 22.67 -24.94 26.17
C LEU A 365 23.42 -26.30 26.18
N GLY A 366 24.52 -26.41 25.47
CA GLY A 366 25.35 -27.63 25.43
C GLY A 366 24.53 -28.87 25.06
N ASP A 367 24.61 -29.92 25.92
CA ASP A 367 23.91 -31.18 25.69
C ASP A 367 22.38 -31.08 25.75
N LYS A 368 21.85 -30.04 26.41
CA LYS A 368 20.41 -29.82 26.56
C LYS A 368 19.73 -29.47 25.23
N THR A 369 20.47 -28.97 24.25
CA THR A 369 19.94 -28.59 22.94
C THR A 369 19.21 -29.76 22.25
N PHE A 370 19.75 -30.97 22.33
CA PHE A 370 19.18 -32.16 21.70
C PHE A 370 18.75 -33.24 22.70
N ALA A 371 18.70 -32.94 24.00
CA ALA A 371 18.43 -33.91 25.09
C ALA A 371 16.97 -34.37 25.14
N VAL A 372 16.02 -33.49 24.83
CA VAL A 372 14.60 -33.83 24.84
C VAL A 372 14.23 -34.42 23.47
N ARG A 373 14.49 -35.70 23.30
CA ARG A 373 14.06 -36.45 22.11
C ARG A 373 12.60 -36.87 22.30
N LEU A 374 11.71 -36.40 21.43
CA LEU A 374 10.46 -37.11 21.16
C LEU A 374 10.83 -38.53 20.68
N ARG A 375 10.57 -39.51 21.51
CA ARG A 375 11.06 -40.90 21.43
C ARG A 375 10.57 -41.55 20.13
N ARG A 376 11.31 -41.36 19.02
CA ARG A 376 11.08 -42.13 17.81
C ARG A 376 12.09 -43.26 17.79
N LYS A 377 11.63 -44.48 18.01
CA LYS A 377 12.45 -45.72 17.88
C LYS A 377 13.19 -45.66 16.55
N ARG A 378 14.52 -45.65 16.60
CA ARG A 378 15.40 -45.69 15.42
C ARG A 378 15.11 -47.00 14.72
N ARG A 379 14.34 -46.98 13.64
CA ARG A 379 14.25 -48.09 12.70
C ARG A 379 15.57 -48.15 11.93
N THR A 380 16.38 -49.14 12.22
CA THR A 380 17.66 -49.47 11.58
C THR A 380 17.50 -50.09 10.19
N SER A 381 16.40 -49.88 9.53
CA SER A 381 16.25 -50.30 8.10
C SER A 381 16.57 -49.09 7.20
N PRO A 382 17.30 -49.30 6.08
CA PRO A 382 17.48 -48.27 5.07
C PRO A 382 16.16 -48.12 4.30
N ALA A 383 15.13 -47.56 5.03
CA ALA A 383 13.88 -47.28 4.40
C ALA A 383 14.10 -46.26 3.30
N ARG A 384 13.67 -46.58 2.08
CA ARG A 384 13.59 -45.66 0.95
C ARG A 384 12.78 -44.43 1.41
N THR A 385 13.47 -43.34 1.77
CA THR A 385 12.82 -42.09 2.13
C THR A 385 12.13 -41.51 0.92
N LEU A 386 11.04 -40.79 1.10
CA LEU A 386 10.34 -40.09 0.00
C LEU A 386 11.30 -39.21 -0.79
N GLY A 387 12.23 -38.54 -0.12
CA GLY A 387 13.28 -37.74 -0.78
C GLY A 387 14.19 -38.59 -1.72
N ARG A 388 14.55 -39.84 -1.33
CA ARG A 388 15.33 -40.69 -2.20
C ARG A 388 14.52 -41.14 -3.45
N LYS A 389 13.25 -41.45 -3.27
CA LYS A 389 12.38 -41.79 -4.41
C LYS A 389 12.24 -40.63 -5.38
N TRP A 390 12.12 -39.40 -4.85
CA TRP A 390 12.08 -38.18 -5.65
C TRP A 390 13.36 -37.98 -6.45
N VAL A 391 14.53 -38.07 -5.81
CA VAL A 391 15.83 -37.95 -6.48
C VAL A 391 16.00 -39.03 -7.53
N GLU A 392 15.59 -40.26 -7.24
CA GLU A 392 15.63 -41.39 -8.23
C GLU A 392 14.72 -41.11 -9.43
N LEU A 393 13.53 -40.49 -9.21
CA LEU A 393 12.62 -40.09 -10.29
C LEU A 393 13.23 -38.99 -11.17
N VAL A 394 13.78 -37.95 -10.55
CA VAL A 394 14.45 -36.84 -11.25
C VAL A 394 15.64 -37.36 -12.05
N HIS A 395 16.42 -38.30 -11.49
CA HIS A 395 17.57 -38.87 -12.17
C HIS A 395 17.18 -39.77 -13.36
N ARG A 396 16.06 -40.51 -13.26
CA ARG A 396 15.58 -41.39 -14.32
C ARG A 396 15.00 -40.65 -15.53
N ALA A 397 14.33 -39.52 -15.30
CA ALA A 397 13.63 -38.80 -16.36
C ALA A 397 13.78 -37.28 -16.20
N PRO A 398 15.02 -36.74 -16.26
CA PRO A 398 15.24 -35.30 -16.00
C PRO A 398 14.49 -34.41 -17.00
N GLY A 399 14.44 -34.77 -18.28
CA GLY A 399 13.71 -34.01 -19.29
C GLY A 399 12.20 -33.96 -19.05
N ALA A 400 11.60 -35.07 -18.62
CA ALA A 400 10.18 -35.11 -18.30
C ALA A 400 9.85 -34.27 -17.06
N VAL A 401 10.70 -34.33 -16.02
CA VAL A 401 10.50 -33.51 -14.81
C VAL A 401 10.64 -32.05 -15.14
N ILE A 402 11.60 -31.63 -15.95
CA ILE A 402 11.75 -30.24 -16.41
C ILE A 402 10.52 -29.84 -17.24
N ALA A 403 10.08 -30.65 -18.19
CA ALA A 403 8.91 -30.34 -19.02
C ALA A 403 7.64 -30.16 -18.18
N VAL A 404 7.37 -31.10 -17.26
CA VAL A 404 6.22 -31.00 -16.34
C VAL A 404 6.33 -29.74 -15.45
N SER A 405 7.51 -29.45 -14.90
CA SER A 405 7.72 -28.27 -14.09
C SER A 405 7.48 -26.97 -14.89
N VAL A 406 8.01 -26.86 -16.09
CA VAL A 406 7.83 -25.72 -16.99
C VAL A 406 6.36 -25.53 -17.37
N VAL A 407 5.68 -26.65 -17.74
CA VAL A 407 4.24 -26.57 -18.08
C VAL A 407 3.40 -26.17 -16.87
N THR A 408 3.64 -26.77 -15.71
CA THR A 408 2.90 -26.46 -14.49
C THR A 408 3.11 -25.02 -14.06
N LEU A 409 4.37 -24.57 -13.99
CA LEU A 409 4.69 -23.16 -13.65
C LEU A 409 4.17 -22.20 -14.71
N GLY A 410 4.25 -22.57 -16.00
CA GLY A 410 3.69 -21.79 -17.09
C GLY A 410 2.16 -21.64 -16.97
N ALA A 411 1.45 -22.71 -16.66
CA ALA A 411 0.00 -22.67 -16.45
C ALA A 411 -0.38 -21.81 -15.23
N LEU A 412 0.36 -21.91 -14.13
CA LEU A 412 0.15 -21.10 -12.94
C LEU A 412 0.47 -19.62 -13.15
N THR A 413 1.28 -19.28 -14.16
CA THR A 413 1.60 -17.88 -14.49
C THR A 413 0.58 -17.23 -15.44
N LEU A 414 -0.28 -18.01 -16.11
CA LEU A 414 -1.29 -17.44 -17.03
C LEU A 414 -2.20 -16.38 -16.40
N PRO A 415 -2.71 -16.55 -15.17
CA PRO A 415 -3.52 -15.50 -14.53
C PRO A 415 -2.75 -14.20 -14.28
N ALA A 416 -1.42 -14.25 -14.15
CA ALA A 416 -0.62 -13.05 -13.96
C ALA A 416 -0.57 -12.13 -15.20
N LEU A 417 -0.97 -12.62 -16.38
CA LEU A 417 -1.11 -11.79 -17.59
C LEU A 417 -2.30 -10.84 -17.50
N GLN A 418 -3.25 -11.12 -16.61
CA GLN A 418 -4.45 -10.31 -16.36
C GLN A 418 -4.33 -9.52 -15.04
N LEU A 419 -3.12 -9.39 -14.50
CA LEU A 419 -2.88 -8.67 -13.25
C LEU A 419 -3.00 -7.17 -13.48
N HIS A 420 -4.04 -6.57 -12.91
CA HIS A 420 -4.18 -5.13 -12.81
C HIS A 420 -3.56 -4.65 -11.49
N LEU A 421 -2.54 -3.81 -11.60
CA LEU A 421 -1.92 -3.19 -10.43
C LEU A 421 -2.72 -1.93 -10.08
N SER A 422 -3.22 -1.85 -8.85
CA SER A 422 -3.86 -0.66 -8.29
C SER A 422 -3.56 -0.58 -6.79
N LEU A 423 -3.69 0.59 -6.21
CA LEU A 423 -3.70 0.73 -4.76
C LEU A 423 -5.08 0.29 -4.22
N PRO A 424 -5.17 -0.17 -2.97
CA PRO A 424 -6.45 -0.56 -2.36
C PRO A 424 -7.47 0.58 -2.42
N SER A 425 -8.71 0.24 -2.76
CA SER A 425 -9.86 1.15 -2.77
C SER A 425 -11.08 0.44 -2.18
N ASP A 426 -12.10 1.19 -1.79
CA ASP A 426 -13.33 0.63 -1.23
C ASP A 426 -14.00 -0.36 -2.18
N THR A 427 -13.94 -0.11 -3.50
CA THR A 427 -14.48 -1.01 -4.54
C THR A 427 -13.78 -2.37 -4.60
N GLN A 428 -12.54 -2.46 -4.12
CA GLN A 428 -11.73 -3.69 -4.09
C GLN A 428 -11.66 -4.34 -2.70
N ALA A 429 -12.31 -3.75 -1.70
CA ALA A 429 -12.37 -4.31 -0.37
C ALA A 429 -13.10 -5.68 -0.36
N SER A 430 -13.06 -6.40 0.75
CA SER A 430 -13.73 -7.69 0.89
C SER A 430 -15.22 -7.60 0.56
N TYR A 431 -15.80 -8.60 -0.11
CA TYR A 431 -17.24 -8.65 -0.44
C TYR A 431 -18.16 -8.49 0.77
N SER A 432 -17.70 -8.87 1.95
CA SER A 432 -18.47 -8.73 3.19
C SER A 432 -18.30 -7.37 3.87
N SER A 433 -17.32 -6.55 3.44
CA SER A 433 -17.05 -5.28 4.09
C SER A 433 -18.12 -4.23 3.77
N THR A 434 -18.35 -3.35 4.73
CA THR A 434 -19.30 -2.24 4.58
C THR A 434 -18.80 -1.23 3.54
N GLN A 435 -17.49 -1.03 3.43
CA GLN A 435 -16.85 -0.12 2.48
C GLN A 435 -17.19 -0.51 1.03
N ARG A 436 -17.05 -1.80 0.71
CA ARG A 436 -17.38 -2.30 -0.63
C ARG A 436 -18.86 -2.18 -0.93
N LYS A 437 -19.73 -2.57 0.01
CA LYS A 437 -21.17 -2.44 -0.15
C LYS A 437 -21.61 -0.99 -0.33
N GLN A 438 -20.99 -0.08 0.44
CA GLN A 438 -21.21 1.36 0.29
C GLN A 438 -20.86 1.82 -1.13
N ALA A 439 -19.67 1.45 -1.64
CA ALA A 439 -19.24 1.81 -2.99
C ALA A 439 -20.16 1.22 -4.08
N GLU A 440 -20.63 -0.02 -3.91
CA GLU A 440 -21.60 -0.67 -4.83
C GLU A 440 -22.95 0.06 -4.82
N ILE A 441 -23.50 0.41 -3.65
CA ILE A 441 -24.76 1.16 -3.53
C ILE A 441 -24.62 2.57 -4.11
N MET A 442 -23.49 3.25 -3.88
CA MET A 442 -23.21 4.56 -4.46
C MET A 442 -23.14 4.48 -5.99
N ALA A 443 -22.49 3.46 -6.53
CA ALA A 443 -22.44 3.23 -7.98
C ALA A 443 -23.80 2.93 -8.57
N GLU A 444 -24.66 2.17 -7.87
CA GLU A 444 -26.04 1.88 -8.27
C GLU A 444 -26.89 3.16 -8.38
N GLY A 445 -26.80 4.05 -7.37
CA GLY A 445 -27.63 5.25 -7.31
C GLY A 445 -27.13 6.42 -8.15
N PHE A 446 -25.83 6.66 -8.15
CA PHE A 446 -25.23 7.88 -8.71
C PHE A 446 -24.34 7.62 -9.93
N GLY A 447 -24.13 6.35 -10.27
CA GLY A 447 -23.24 5.89 -11.33
C GLY A 447 -21.83 5.56 -10.82
N PRO A 448 -21.09 4.66 -11.51
CA PRO A 448 -19.80 4.14 -11.05
C PRO A 448 -18.74 5.22 -10.77
N GLY A 449 -18.75 6.29 -11.58
CA GLY A 449 -17.80 7.39 -11.48
C GLY A 449 -17.88 8.21 -10.17
N ILE A 450 -18.94 8.06 -9.37
CA ILE A 450 -19.04 8.72 -8.05
C ILE A 450 -17.92 8.28 -7.09
N ASN A 451 -17.38 7.07 -7.29
CA ASN A 451 -16.30 6.52 -6.50
C ASN A 451 -14.91 6.92 -7.00
N SER A 452 -14.83 7.66 -8.11
CA SER A 452 -13.56 8.05 -8.76
C SER A 452 -13.51 9.52 -9.20
N PRO A 453 -13.99 10.48 -8.41
CA PRO A 453 -13.93 11.88 -8.82
C PRO A 453 -12.47 12.36 -8.89
N PHE A 454 -12.16 13.18 -9.92
CA PHE A 454 -10.89 13.84 -10.06
C PHE A 454 -11.00 15.29 -9.62
N LEU A 455 -9.99 15.79 -8.94
CA LEU A 455 -9.85 17.21 -8.64
C LEU A 455 -8.92 17.85 -9.66
N VAL A 456 -9.46 18.74 -10.47
CA VAL A 456 -8.67 19.57 -11.38
C VAL A 456 -8.43 20.91 -10.68
N VAL A 457 -7.18 21.31 -10.58
CA VAL A 457 -6.79 22.60 -10.00
C VAL A 457 -6.28 23.49 -11.12
N ALA A 458 -6.76 24.70 -11.18
CA ALA A 458 -6.35 25.70 -12.16
C ALA A 458 -5.88 26.97 -11.43
N ASP A 459 -4.62 27.33 -11.64
CA ASP A 459 -4.02 28.57 -11.16
C ASP A 459 -3.86 29.53 -12.33
N ALA A 460 -4.64 30.60 -12.30
CA ALA A 460 -4.69 31.63 -13.33
C ALA A 460 -3.90 32.90 -12.96
N HIS A 461 -3.02 32.87 -11.96
CA HIS A 461 -2.16 34.02 -11.65
C HIS A 461 -1.27 34.42 -12.82
N SER A 462 -0.89 33.45 -13.67
CA SER A 462 -0.08 33.62 -14.88
C SER A 462 -0.90 33.62 -16.18
N VAL A 463 -2.23 33.76 -16.11
CA VAL A 463 -3.10 33.74 -17.29
C VAL A 463 -2.67 34.80 -18.33
N ASP A 464 -2.62 34.42 -19.59
CA ASP A 464 -2.41 35.37 -20.69
C ASP A 464 -3.74 36.08 -21.02
N GLU A 465 -3.87 37.32 -20.55
CA GLU A 465 -5.03 38.17 -20.78
C GLU A 465 -5.30 38.46 -22.26
N ASN A 466 -4.34 38.19 -23.16
CA ASN A 466 -4.43 38.41 -24.58
C ASN A 466 -4.46 37.11 -25.39
N ALA A 467 -4.61 35.97 -24.74
CA ALA A 467 -4.73 34.70 -25.42
C ALA A 467 -5.96 34.70 -26.37
N GLU A 468 -5.71 34.51 -27.67
CA GLU A 468 -6.76 34.52 -28.71
C GLU A 468 -7.90 33.56 -28.40
N ILE A 469 -7.58 32.41 -27.81
CA ILE A 469 -8.56 31.38 -27.48
C ILE A 469 -9.54 31.84 -26.36
N LEU A 470 -9.12 32.72 -25.47
CA LEU A 470 -9.93 33.24 -24.37
C LEU A 470 -10.72 34.50 -24.75
N GLU A 471 -10.32 35.21 -25.79
CA GLU A 471 -10.89 36.50 -26.16
C GLU A 471 -12.43 36.47 -26.35
N PRO A 472 -13.04 35.45 -27.00
CA PRO A 472 -14.51 35.38 -27.10
C PRO A 472 -15.19 35.26 -25.72
N LEU A 473 -14.60 34.47 -24.82
CA LEU A 473 -15.14 34.26 -23.48
C LEU A 473 -14.93 35.49 -22.57
N ILE A 474 -13.80 36.20 -22.72
CA ILE A 474 -13.53 37.46 -22.02
C ILE A 474 -14.53 38.52 -22.46
N ARG A 475 -14.76 38.70 -23.76
CA ARG A 475 -15.72 39.69 -24.29
C ARG A 475 -17.15 39.43 -23.83
N ALA A 476 -17.54 38.16 -23.74
CA ALA A 476 -18.86 37.77 -23.26
C ALA A 476 -19.14 38.22 -21.81
N GLN A 477 -18.10 38.35 -20.99
CA GLN A 477 -18.19 38.82 -19.61
C GLN A 477 -18.26 40.34 -19.47
N ASN A 478 -17.97 41.09 -20.55
CA ASN A 478 -17.98 42.55 -20.58
C ASN A 478 -17.21 43.20 -19.41
N PRO A 479 -15.91 42.85 -19.21
CA PRO A 479 -15.15 43.31 -18.03
C PRO A 479 -14.98 44.83 -18.01
N GLY A 480 -15.10 45.40 -16.83
CA GLY A 480 -14.78 46.78 -16.56
C GLY A 480 -13.27 47.08 -16.63
N PRO A 481 -12.89 48.39 -16.54
CA PRO A 481 -11.50 48.78 -16.49
C PRO A 481 -10.79 48.15 -15.27
N GLY A 482 -9.74 47.36 -15.52
CA GLY A 482 -8.98 46.67 -14.47
C GLY A 482 -9.48 45.25 -14.12
N GLU A 483 -10.60 44.82 -14.66
CA GLU A 483 -11.18 43.48 -14.41
C GLU A 483 -10.77 42.42 -15.45
N ARG A 484 -9.97 42.81 -16.45
CA ARG A 484 -9.60 41.93 -17.57
C ARG A 484 -8.90 40.65 -17.11
N LYS A 485 -8.01 40.75 -16.12
CA LYS A 485 -7.32 39.58 -15.57
C LYS A 485 -8.30 38.57 -14.95
N GLN A 486 -9.27 39.07 -14.16
CA GLN A 486 -10.31 38.23 -13.55
C GLN A 486 -11.20 37.61 -14.61
N ALA A 487 -11.58 38.36 -15.64
CA ALA A 487 -12.35 37.86 -16.75
C ALA A 487 -11.58 36.80 -17.57
N ALA A 488 -10.26 36.99 -17.75
CA ALA A 488 -9.39 36.00 -18.39
C ALA A 488 -9.25 34.72 -17.54
N ALA A 489 -9.13 34.83 -16.21
CA ALA A 489 -9.15 33.69 -15.31
C ALA A 489 -10.46 32.88 -15.42
N ASN A 490 -11.60 33.55 -15.32
CA ASN A 490 -12.91 32.93 -15.48
C ASN A 490 -13.07 32.28 -16.87
N ALA A 491 -12.60 32.94 -17.95
CA ALA A 491 -12.59 32.40 -19.30
C ALA A 491 -11.74 31.14 -19.41
N ALA A 492 -10.58 31.11 -18.76
CA ALA A 492 -9.70 29.93 -18.72
C ALA A 492 -10.39 28.75 -18.00
N TYR A 493 -11.09 28.99 -16.88
CA TYR A 493 -11.84 27.94 -16.19
C TYR A 493 -12.99 27.39 -17.06
N GLN A 494 -13.72 28.26 -17.75
CA GLN A 494 -14.74 27.84 -18.70
C GLN A 494 -14.15 27.04 -19.88
N TYR A 495 -12.99 27.45 -20.37
CA TYR A 495 -12.30 26.72 -21.42
C TYR A 495 -11.86 25.31 -20.98
N ILE A 496 -11.36 25.16 -19.73
CA ILE A 496 -11.09 23.83 -19.15
C ILE A 496 -12.35 22.99 -19.14
N ILE A 497 -13.48 23.51 -18.62
CA ILE A 497 -14.74 22.79 -18.56
C ILE A 497 -15.16 22.32 -19.96
N GLN A 498 -15.17 23.22 -20.94
CA GLN A 498 -15.53 22.89 -22.33
C GLN A 498 -14.62 21.82 -22.93
N LYS A 499 -13.29 21.96 -22.72
CA LYS A 499 -12.30 21.07 -23.30
C LYS A 499 -12.35 19.67 -22.68
N TYR A 500 -12.62 19.57 -21.36
CA TYR A 500 -12.67 18.30 -20.65
C TYR A 500 -14.01 17.60 -20.79
N SER A 501 -15.13 18.32 -20.80
CA SER A 501 -16.48 17.74 -20.93
C SER A 501 -16.71 16.97 -22.25
N VAL A 502 -15.95 17.29 -23.31
CA VAL A 502 -16.02 16.55 -24.59
C VAL A 502 -15.04 15.36 -24.65
N THR A 503 -14.38 15.04 -23.55
CA THR A 503 -13.50 13.86 -23.49
C THR A 503 -14.36 12.62 -23.25
N PRO A 504 -14.14 11.52 -23.98
CA PRO A 504 -14.84 10.27 -23.71
C PRO A 504 -14.70 9.86 -22.25
N ASP A 505 -15.74 9.28 -21.67
CA ASP A 505 -15.81 8.84 -20.27
C ASP A 505 -15.90 9.99 -19.23
N VAL A 506 -16.09 11.23 -19.65
CA VAL A 506 -16.37 12.34 -18.73
C VAL A 506 -17.87 12.54 -18.63
N LYS A 507 -18.45 12.29 -17.46
CA LYS A 507 -19.85 12.54 -17.14
C LYS A 507 -20.13 14.02 -16.93
N HIS A 508 -19.29 14.69 -16.10
CA HIS A 508 -19.50 16.09 -15.75
C HIS A 508 -18.21 16.76 -15.26
N VAL A 509 -18.08 18.06 -15.53
CA VAL A 509 -17.00 18.92 -15.03
C VAL A 509 -17.58 20.21 -14.52
N GLN A 510 -17.29 20.61 -13.28
CA GLN A 510 -17.84 21.80 -12.67
C GLN A 510 -16.88 22.45 -11.69
N ILE A 511 -17.01 23.76 -11.45
CA ILE A 511 -16.27 24.48 -10.43
C ILE A 511 -16.91 24.19 -9.06
N VAL A 512 -16.09 23.75 -8.11
CA VAL A 512 -16.51 23.47 -6.72
C VAL A 512 -15.91 24.44 -5.71
N GLY A 513 -14.86 25.18 -6.09
CA GLY A 513 -14.23 26.18 -5.22
C GLY A 513 -13.43 27.20 -6.01
N LEU A 514 -13.29 28.39 -5.45
CA LEU A 514 -12.40 29.46 -5.93
C LEU A 514 -11.53 29.94 -4.76
N SER A 515 -10.31 30.38 -5.07
CA SER A 515 -9.46 31.10 -4.11
C SER A 515 -10.08 32.43 -3.71
N GLU A 516 -9.62 33.03 -2.61
CA GLU A 516 -10.14 34.31 -2.12
C GLU A 516 -10.02 35.44 -3.15
N ASP A 517 -8.96 35.45 -3.93
CA ASP A 517 -8.71 36.41 -5.00
C ASP A 517 -9.39 36.02 -6.35
N GLY A 518 -10.01 34.84 -6.42
CA GLY A 518 -10.66 34.31 -7.61
C GLY A 518 -9.70 33.91 -8.74
N LEU A 519 -8.38 33.96 -8.53
CA LEU A 519 -7.36 33.63 -9.52
C LEU A 519 -6.92 32.16 -9.48
N ALA A 520 -7.53 31.35 -8.62
CA ALA A 520 -7.42 29.90 -8.69
C ALA A 520 -8.78 29.22 -8.54
N ALA A 521 -8.96 28.09 -9.21
CA ALA A 521 -10.20 27.33 -9.19
C ALA A 521 -9.96 25.85 -8.89
N GLN A 522 -10.90 25.27 -8.16
CA GLN A 522 -11.06 23.83 -7.99
C GLN A 522 -12.22 23.38 -8.86
N LEU A 523 -11.97 22.40 -9.73
CA LEU A 523 -13.01 21.79 -10.55
C LEU A 523 -13.12 20.31 -10.19
N LEU A 524 -14.35 19.86 -10.03
CA LEU A 524 -14.67 18.45 -9.86
C LEU A 524 -14.96 17.85 -11.23
N LEU A 525 -14.22 16.82 -11.61
CA LEU A 525 -14.47 16.03 -12.79
C LEU A 525 -14.97 14.66 -12.36
N THR A 526 -16.17 14.30 -12.78
CA THR A 526 -16.79 13.01 -12.50
C THR A 526 -16.72 12.15 -13.78
N PRO A 527 -16.02 11.00 -13.78
CA PRO A 527 -16.05 10.07 -14.91
C PRO A 527 -17.38 9.29 -14.98
N GLU A 528 -17.62 8.60 -16.10
CA GLU A 528 -18.72 7.64 -16.21
C GLU A 528 -18.34 6.26 -15.67
N SER A 529 -17.05 5.88 -15.81
CA SER A 529 -16.53 4.56 -15.44
C SER A 529 -16.08 4.48 -13.97
N SER A 530 -15.88 3.24 -13.51
CA SER A 530 -15.41 2.89 -12.16
C SER A 530 -13.90 3.14 -12.00
N PRO A 531 -13.41 3.33 -10.77
CA PRO A 531 -11.96 3.56 -10.50
C PRO A 531 -11.03 2.48 -11.05
N GLU A 532 -11.47 1.23 -11.08
CA GLU A 532 -10.69 0.08 -11.53
C GLU A 532 -10.69 -0.13 -13.04
N ASP A 533 -11.58 0.53 -13.78
CA ASP A 533 -11.73 0.35 -15.21
C ASP A 533 -10.52 0.89 -16.00
N ASP A 534 -10.12 0.19 -17.03
CA ASP A 534 -9.05 0.64 -17.91
C ASP A 534 -9.42 1.90 -18.68
N VAL A 535 -10.72 2.16 -18.87
CA VAL A 535 -11.24 3.38 -19.50
C VAL A 535 -10.95 4.60 -18.63
N THR A 536 -11.08 4.49 -17.29
CA THR A 536 -10.72 5.55 -16.34
C THR A 536 -9.23 5.90 -16.42
N LYS A 537 -8.36 4.89 -16.59
CA LYS A 537 -6.92 5.10 -16.76
C LYS A 537 -6.61 5.82 -18.09
N GLN A 538 -7.27 5.42 -19.17
CA GLN A 538 -7.15 6.08 -20.49
C GLN A 538 -7.67 7.52 -20.44
N LEU A 539 -8.73 7.78 -19.68
CA LEU A 539 -9.24 9.13 -19.44
C LEU A 539 -8.18 10.01 -18.78
N ILE A 540 -7.49 9.53 -17.74
CA ILE A 540 -6.42 10.30 -17.09
C ILE A 540 -5.32 10.67 -18.08
N ASP A 541 -4.85 9.71 -18.89
CA ASP A 541 -3.82 9.94 -19.90
C ASP A 541 -4.27 10.98 -20.95
N ALA A 542 -5.53 10.89 -21.41
CA ALA A 542 -6.11 11.86 -22.35
C ALA A 542 -6.26 13.26 -21.74
N LEU A 543 -6.63 13.35 -20.47
CA LEU A 543 -6.74 14.61 -19.75
C LEU A 543 -5.39 15.27 -19.51
N LEU A 544 -4.33 14.51 -19.22
CA LEU A 544 -2.97 15.05 -19.08
C LEU A 544 -2.46 15.67 -20.40
N ILE A 545 -2.74 15.06 -21.55
CA ILE A 545 -2.43 15.64 -22.85
C ILE A 545 -3.18 16.97 -23.06
N LYS A 546 -4.48 16.97 -22.75
CA LYS A 546 -5.30 18.19 -22.85
C LYS A 546 -4.90 19.27 -21.86
N GLN A 547 -4.41 18.89 -20.67
CA GLN A 547 -3.86 19.81 -19.68
C GLN A 547 -2.69 20.62 -20.25
N ASP A 548 -1.76 19.95 -20.93
CA ASP A 548 -0.63 20.64 -21.57
C ASP A 548 -1.11 21.58 -22.68
N GLU A 549 -2.10 21.17 -23.50
CA GLU A 549 -2.71 22.03 -24.51
C GLU A 549 -3.36 23.27 -23.88
N VAL A 550 -4.13 23.11 -22.80
CA VAL A 550 -4.78 24.20 -22.08
C VAL A 550 -3.75 25.15 -21.48
N ASN A 551 -2.77 24.63 -20.76
CA ASN A 551 -1.73 25.44 -20.12
C ASN A 551 -0.95 26.29 -21.15
N ASN A 552 -0.58 25.68 -22.29
CA ASN A 552 0.13 26.37 -23.36
C ASN A 552 -0.74 27.42 -24.08
N ALA A 553 -2.04 27.15 -24.25
CA ALA A 553 -2.94 28.05 -24.96
C ALA A 553 -3.42 29.24 -24.13
N THR A 554 -3.44 29.12 -22.79
CA THR A 554 -4.05 30.10 -21.89
C THR A 554 -3.05 30.77 -20.94
N GLY A 555 -1.84 30.22 -20.81
CA GLY A 555 -0.81 30.71 -19.89
C GLY A 555 -1.06 30.38 -18.42
N ILE A 556 -2.09 29.57 -18.09
CA ILE A 556 -2.37 29.13 -16.73
C ILE A 556 -1.50 27.94 -16.34
N ARG A 557 -1.47 27.64 -15.03
CA ARG A 557 -0.95 26.39 -14.50
C ARG A 557 -2.14 25.54 -14.04
N SER A 558 -2.40 24.42 -14.70
CA SER A 558 -3.42 23.48 -14.23
C SER A 558 -2.85 22.10 -13.96
N GLY A 559 -3.54 21.33 -13.15
CA GLY A 559 -3.14 19.97 -12.82
C GLY A 559 -4.33 19.13 -12.36
N ILE A 560 -4.18 17.80 -12.47
CA ILE A 560 -5.20 16.83 -12.11
C ILE A 560 -4.68 16.01 -10.93
N THR A 561 -5.42 16.02 -9.83
CA THR A 561 -5.09 15.27 -8.61
C THR A 561 -6.31 14.54 -8.05
N GLY A 562 -6.14 13.86 -6.95
CA GLY A 562 -7.11 12.98 -6.32
C GLY A 562 -6.54 11.58 -6.15
N LEU A 563 -7.30 10.70 -5.52
CA LEU A 563 -6.82 9.35 -5.20
C LEU A 563 -6.43 8.57 -6.47
N ILE A 564 -7.30 8.58 -7.49
CA ILE A 564 -7.10 7.76 -8.69
C ILE A 564 -5.94 8.27 -9.58
N PRO A 565 -5.79 9.58 -9.88
CA PRO A 565 -4.61 10.09 -10.57
C PRO A 565 -3.29 9.77 -9.86
N VAL A 566 -3.25 9.87 -8.53
CA VAL A 566 -2.06 9.49 -7.74
C VAL A 566 -1.78 7.98 -7.86
N GLN A 567 -2.80 7.13 -7.79
CA GLN A 567 -2.66 5.69 -8.00
C GLN A 567 -2.13 5.36 -9.40
N GLN A 568 -2.61 6.06 -10.42
CA GLN A 568 -2.15 5.90 -11.80
C GLN A 568 -0.67 6.29 -11.94
N ASP A 569 -0.25 7.40 -11.33
CA ASP A 569 1.15 7.83 -11.30
C ASP A 569 2.07 6.76 -10.68
N VAL A 570 1.64 6.16 -9.54
CA VAL A 570 2.35 5.04 -8.89
C VAL A 570 2.46 3.84 -9.83
N THR A 571 1.35 3.47 -10.46
CA THR A 571 1.28 2.30 -11.35
C THR A 571 2.16 2.50 -12.60
N ASN A 572 2.07 3.66 -13.24
CA ASN A 572 2.87 4.00 -14.41
C ASN A 572 4.36 4.02 -14.08
N ARG A 573 4.73 4.58 -12.92
CA ARG A 573 6.12 4.61 -12.47
C ARG A 573 6.65 3.21 -12.19
N LEU A 574 5.88 2.37 -11.52
CA LEU A 574 6.24 0.97 -11.25
C LEU A 574 6.42 0.18 -12.57
N ALA A 575 5.45 0.28 -13.48
CA ALA A 575 5.51 -0.41 -14.77
C ALA A 575 6.74 0.02 -15.59
N GLY A 576 7.05 1.33 -15.62
CA GLY A 576 8.20 1.86 -16.36
C GLY A 576 9.56 1.45 -15.79
N VAL A 577 9.67 1.28 -14.47
CA VAL A 577 10.94 0.92 -13.81
C VAL A 577 11.14 -0.59 -13.67
N MET A 578 10.07 -1.40 -13.75
CA MET A 578 10.10 -2.84 -13.55
C MET A 578 11.14 -3.58 -14.41
N PRO A 579 11.28 -3.32 -15.74
CA PRO A 579 12.29 -3.99 -16.57
C PRO A 579 13.71 -3.70 -16.11
N LEU A 580 14.02 -2.44 -15.79
CA LEU A 580 15.34 -2.02 -15.31
C LEU A 580 15.66 -2.65 -13.94
N TYR A 581 14.70 -2.63 -13.01
CA TYR A 581 14.83 -3.24 -11.70
C TYR A 581 15.14 -4.74 -11.81
N LEU A 582 14.36 -5.47 -12.60
CA LEU A 582 14.57 -6.91 -12.82
C LEU A 582 15.92 -7.18 -13.49
N GLY A 583 16.31 -6.37 -14.46
CA GLY A 583 17.63 -6.47 -15.11
C GLY A 583 18.79 -6.32 -14.12
N ILE A 584 18.70 -5.35 -13.23
CA ILE A 584 19.71 -5.11 -12.18
C ILE A 584 19.74 -6.27 -11.19
N VAL A 585 18.59 -6.69 -10.65
CA VAL A 585 18.51 -7.75 -9.64
C VAL A 585 19.02 -9.08 -10.20
N VAL A 586 18.55 -9.46 -11.38
CA VAL A 586 18.98 -10.71 -12.02
C VAL A 586 20.44 -10.64 -12.42
N GLY A 587 20.90 -9.53 -13.00
CA GLY A 587 22.29 -9.33 -13.40
C GLY A 587 23.25 -9.41 -12.22
N LEU A 588 22.95 -8.72 -11.10
CA LEU A 588 23.77 -8.78 -9.89
C LEU A 588 23.74 -10.17 -9.23
N ALA A 589 22.57 -10.83 -9.20
CA ALA A 589 22.46 -12.20 -8.68
C ALA A 589 23.30 -13.19 -9.52
N VAL A 590 23.22 -13.12 -10.84
CA VAL A 590 24.05 -13.95 -11.75
C VAL A 590 25.53 -13.66 -11.53
N LEU A 591 25.93 -12.40 -11.45
CA LEU A 591 27.32 -12.01 -11.22
C LEU A 591 27.84 -12.54 -9.86
N LEU A 592 27.05 -12.39 -8.79
CA LEU A 592 27.40 -12.90 -7.47
C LEU A 592 27.53 -14.42 -7.47
N LEU A 593 26.61 -15.14 -8.11
CA LEU A 593 26.67 -16.58 -8.25
C LEU A 593 27.89 -17.02 -9.08
N MET A 594 28.26 -16.29 -10.14
CA MET A 594 29.49 -16.56 -10.90
C MET A 594 30.74 -16.48 -10.02
N ILE A 595 30.81 -15.47 -9.15
CA ILE A 595 31.94 -15.30 -8.22
C ILE A 595 31.98 -16.45 -7.21
N VAL A 596 30.82 -16.82 -6.66
CA VAL A 596 30.70 -17.87 -5.62
C VAL A 596 31.01 -19.25 -6.17
N PHE A 597 30.40 -19.63 -7.29
CA PHE A 597 30.54 -20.96 -7.88
C PHE A 597 31.75 -21.10 -8.81
N ARG A 598 32.41 -19.97 -9.13
CA ARG A 598 33.51 -19.92 -10.11
C ARG A 598 33.17 -20.66 -11.42
N SER A 599 31.92 -20.53 -11.83
CA SER A 599 31.35 -21.16 -12.99
C SER A 599 30.39 -20.18 -13.68
N ILE A 600 30.48 -20.09 -14.99
CA ILE A 600 29.58 -19.25 -15.80
C ILE A 600 28.25 -19.98 -16.05
N TRP A 601 28.30 -21.29 -16.21
CA TRP A 601 27.13 -22.08 -16.59
C TRP A 601 26.07 -22.20 -15.50
N VAL A 602 26.48 -22.38 -14.25
CA VAL A 602 25.53 -22.51 -13.11
C VAL A 602 24.65 -21.31 -12.95
N PRO A 603 25.18 -20.07 -12.89
CA PRO A 603 24.36 -18.86 -12.81
C PRO A 603 23.52 -18.58 -14.05
N VAL A 604 24.06 -18.88 -15.25
CA VAL A 604 23.32 -18.69 -16.51
C VAL A 604 22.09 -19.59 -16.56
N VAL A 605 22.22 -20.87 -16.20
CA VAL A 605 21.07 -21.79 -16.13
C VAL A 605 20.04 -21.32 -15.10
N ALA A 606 20.49 -20.84 -13.93
CA ALA A 606 19.60 -20.28 -12.91
C ALA A 606 18.91 -18.99 -13.41
N GLY A 607 19.66 -18.08 -14.06
CA GLY A 607 19.14 -16.84 -14.62
C GLY A 607 18.17 -17.07 -15.79
N VAL A 608 18.48 -18.00 -16.71
CA VAL A 608 17.58 -18.38 -17.80
C VAL A 608 16.29 -19.00 -17.26
N GLY A 609 16.38 -19.82 -16.20
CA GLY A 609 15.20 -20.34 -15.50
C GLY A 609 14.31 -19.24 -14.95
N PHE A 610 14.91 -18.19 -14.38
CA PHE A 610 14.20 -17.01 -13.89
C PHE A 610 13.64 -16.15 -15.02
N CYS A 611 14.46 -15.81 -16.02
CA CYS A 611 14.05 -14.98 -17.17
C CYS A 611 13.01 -15.65 -18.06
N SER A 612 13.02 -16.99 -18.18
CA SER A 612 11.99 -17.72 -18.95
C SER A 612 10.60 -17.61 -18.33
N LEU A 613 10.52 -17.41 -17.02
CA LEU A 613 9.28 -17.08 -16.30
C LEU A 613 8.83 -15.63 -16.57
N TRP A 614 9.76 -14.72 -16.83
CA TRP A 614 9.47 -13.29 -17.02
C TRP A 614 9.24 -12.91 -18.50
N ALA A 615 10.00 -13.45 -19.45
CA ALA A 615 9.92 -13.09 -20.89
C ALA A 615 8.55 -13.40 -21.52
N ARG A 616 7.72 -14.21 -20.88
CA ARG A 616 6.30 -14.42 -21.24
C ARG A 616 5.37 -13.33 -20.71
N ARG A 617 5.88 -12.35 -19.96
CA ARG A 617 5.11 -11.26 -19.37
C ARG A 617 5.09 -9.99 -20.26
N SER A 618 5.98 -9.91 -21.24
CA SER A 618 6.21 -8.73 -22.10
C SER A 618 5.89 -8.97 -23.58
N ALA A 619 5.33 -10.13 -23.93
CA ALA A 619 4.78 -10.46 -25.25
C ALA A 619 3.27 -10.69 -25.16
#